data_6df2f0ee4ad3bec7475edfc3d1e19646
#
_entry.id   6df2f0ee4ad3bec7475edfc3d1e19646
#
_cell.length_a   1.000
_cell.length_b   1.000
_cell.length_c   1.000
_cell.angle_alpha   90.00
_cell.angle_beta   90.00
_cell.angle_gamma   90.00
#
_symmetry.space_group_name_H-M   'P 1'
#
loop_
_entity.id
_entity.type
_entity.pdbx_description
1 polymer ?
#
loop_
_entity_poly.entity_id
_entity_poly.type
_entity_poly.pdbx_seq_one_letter_code
_entity_poly.pdbx_strand_id
1 'polypeptide(L)'
;MKYYPIGTVVTLKDGDRPIMIYGRKQIQEDTNYIWDYVACLYPEGNLGDDYNIFFQHEEIEKVYHTGLESEMEDRMLEVLDS
;
A
#
# COMPACT_ATOMS: atom_id res chain seq x y z
N MET A 1 -11.94 6.68 5.07
CA MET A 1 -10.49 6.74 4.86
C MET A 1 -10.17 6.96 3.39
N LYS A 2 -9.20 7.77 3.09
CA LYS A 2 -8.74 7.95 1.71
C LYS A 2 -7.45 7.13 1.51
N TYR A 3 -7.50 6.16 0.60
CA TYR A 3 -6.33 5.35 0.28
C TYR A 3 -5.27 6.19 -0.42
N TYR A 4 -4.00 5.90 -0.11
CA TYR A 4 -2.89 6.47 -0.88
C TYR A 4 -2.82 5.83 -2.26
N PRO A 5 -2.38 6.58 -3.28
CA PRO A 5 -2.26 6.04 -4.65
C PRO A 5 -1.20 4.95 -4.77
N ILE A 6 -1.32 4.13 -5.80
CA ILE A 6 -0.28 3.19 -6.18
C ILE A 6 1.02 3.96 -6.45
N GLY A 7 2.13 3.43 -5.97
CA GLY A 7 3.44 4.07 -6.11
C GLY A 7 3.84 4.95 -4.93
N THR A 8 2.96 5.11 -3.94
CA THR A 8 3.28 5.86 -2.73
C THR A 8 4.35 5.11 -1.93
N VAL A 9 5.38 5.84 -1.49
CA VAL A 9 6.49 5.27 -0.71
C VAL A 9 6.38 5.75 0.74
N VAL A 10 6.35 4.79 1.66
CA VAL A 10 6.12 5.06 3.08
C VAL A 10 7.06 4.25 3.96
N THR A 11 7.16 4.66 5.25
CA THR A 11 7.68 3.78 6.30
C THR A 11 6.56 3.50 7.29
N LEU A 12 6.64 2.35 7.94
CA LEU A 12 5.67 1.95 8.97
C LEU A 12 6.20 2.29 10.37
N LYS A 13 5.28 2.35 11.33
CA LYS A 13 5.62 2.78 12.70
C LYS A 13 6.66 1.91 13.40
N ASP A 14 6.70 0.63 13.04
CA ASP A 14 7.63 -0.33 13.65
C ASP A 14 8.85 -0.58 12.78
N GLY A 15 9.01 0.15 11.67
CA GLY A 15 10.11 -0.05 10.75
C GLY A 15 10.61 1.25 10.17
N ASP A 16 11.85 1.24 9.71
CA ASP A 16 12.47 2.39 9.06
C ASP A 16 12.76 2.12 7.58
N ARG A 17 12.38 0.95 7.10
CA ARG A 17 12.60 0.55 5.71
C ARG A 17 11.53 1.15 4.81
N PRO A 18 11.91 1.93 3.77
CA PRO A 18 10.92 2.41 2.80
C PRO A 18 10.29 1.25 2.02
N ILE A 19 8.99 1.32 1.86
CA ILE A 19 8.22 0.35 1.08
C ILE A 19 7.31 1.10 0.13
N MET A 20 7.03 0.49 -1.03
CA MET A 20 6.19 1.11 -2.06
C MET A 20 4.87 0.36 -2.19
N ILE A 21 3.78 1.09 -2.04
CA ILE A 21 2.43 0.55 -2.18
C ILE A 21 2.18 0.17 -3.64
N TYR A 22 1.76 -1.08 -3.88
CA TYR A 22 1.39 -1.52 -5.23
C TYR A 22 0.01 -2.18 -5.28
N GLY A 23 -0.68 -2.29 -4.14
CA GLY A 23 -2.04 -2.81 -4.10
C GLY A 23 -2.80 -2.24 -2.92
N ARG A 24 -4.12 -2.20 -3.05
CA ARG A 24 -5.01 -1.67 -2.03
C ARG A 24 -6.18 -2.61 -1.81
N LYS A 25 -6.71 -2.64 -0.58
CA LYS A 25 -7.85 -3.47 -0.19
C LYS A 25 -7.62 -4.93 -0.59
N GLN A 26 -6.51 -5.48 -0.09
CA GLN A 26 -6.00 -6.78 -0.50
C GLN A 26 -6.38 -7.87 0.50
N ILE A 27 -6.77 -9.02 -0.04
CA ILE A 27 -7.08 -10.19 0.79
C ILE A 27 -5.83 -11.06 0.85
N GLN A 28 -5.38 -11.35 2.07
CA GLN A 28 -4.28 -12.29 2.28
C GLN A 28 -4.85 -13.71 2.24
N GLU A 29 -4.43 -14.52 1.27
CA GLU A 29 -5.04 -15.80 0.96
C GLU A 29 -5.06 -16.76 2.15
N ASP A 30 -3.98 -16.81 2.91
CA ASP A 30 -3.83 -17.79 4.00
C ASP A 30 -4.83 -17.58 5.13
N THR A 31 -5.24 -16.34 5.36
CA THR A 31 -6.06 -15.97 6.52
C THR A 31 -7.41 -15.39 6.15
N ASN A 32 -7.62 -15.06 4.88
CA ASN A 32 -8.77 -14.28 4.39
C ASN A 32 -8.89 -12.92 5.06
N TYR A 33 -7.80 -12.43 5.65
CA TYR A 33 -7.77 -11.12 6.27
C TYR A 33 -7.66 -10.04 5.19
N ILE A 34 -8.44 -8.95 5.34
CA ILE A 34 -8.44 -7.85 4.38
C ILE A 34 -7.52 -6.74 4.91
N TRP A 35 -6.50 -6.42 4.11
CA TRP A 35 -5.55 -5.37 4.43
C TRP A 35 -5.81 -4.14 3.57
N ASP A 36 -5.57 -2.96 4.14
CA ASP A 36 -5.71 -1.72 3.38
C ASP A 36 -4.72 -1.67 2.22
N TYR A 37 -3.50 -2.17 2.43
CA TYR A 37 -2.42 -2.08 1.46
C TYR A 37 -1.58 -3.34 1.38
N VAL A 38 -0.95 -3.52 0.22
CA VAL A 38 0.21 -4.40 0.06
C VAL A 38 1.32 -3.58 -0.59
N ALA A 39 2.55 -3.79 -0.14
CA ALA A 39 3.72 -3.06 -0.61
C ALA A 39 4.88 -4.00 -0.88
N CYS A 40 5.81 -3.53 -1.71
CA CYS A 40 7.10 -4.17 -1.93
C CYS A 40 8.21 -3.31 -1.36
N LEU A 41 9.40 -3.87 -1.24
CA LEU A 41 10.57 -3.13 -0.77
C LEU A 41 10.95 -2.05 -1.78
N TYR A 42 11.33 -0.89 -1.28
CA TYR A 42 11.84 0.18 -2.12
C TYR A 42 13.32 0.39 -1.78
N PRO A 43 14.24 0.48 -2.76
CA PRO A 43 14.03 0.53 -4.21
C PRO A 43 14.10 -0.83 -4.94
N GLU A 44 14.15 -1.93 -4.24
CA GLU A 44 14.32 -3.25 -4.84
C GLU A 44 13.15 -3.67 -5.73
N GLY A 45 11.94 -3.29 -5.35
CA GLY A 45 10.74 -3.70 -6.05
C GLY A 45 10.22 -5.04 -5.56
N ASN A 46 9.41 -5.69 -6.38
CA ASN A 46 8.80 -6.96 -6.02
C ASN A 46 9.80 -8.11 -6.18
N LEU A 47 10.23 -8.66 -5.05
CA LEU A 47 11.19 -9.77 -5.03
C LEU A 47 10.51 -11.15 -4.90
N GLY A 48 9.19 -11.18 -4.89
CA GLY A 48 8.41 -12.39 -4.75
C GLY A 48 7.43 -12.29 -3.58
N ASP A 49 6.52 -13.27 -3.50
CA ASP A 49 5.43 -13.22 -2.53
C ASP A 49 5.90 -13.19 -1.08
N ASP A 50 7.05 -13.81 -0.78
CA ASP A 50 7.59 -13.84 0.56
C ASP A 50 8.01 -12.47 1.08
N TYR A 51 8.20 -11.51 0.17
CA TYR A 51 8.64 -10.16 0.50
C TYR A 51 7.51 -9.14 0.49
N ASN A 52 6.28 -9.57 0.25
CA ASN A 52 5.11 -8.70 0.30
C ASN A 52 4.83 -8.27 1.73
N ILE A 53 4.52 -6.99 1.89
CA ILE A 53 4.24 -6.43 3.21
C ILE A 53 2.80 -5.93 3.20
N PHE A 54 1.95 -6.59 4.00
CA PHE A 54 0.56 -6.18 4.17
C PHE A 54 0.44 -5.29 5.40
N PHE A 55 -0.31 -4.20 5.30
CA PHE A 55 -0.46 -3.31 6.44
C PHE A 55 -1.74 -2.49 6.35
N GLN A 56 -2.13 -1.90 7.49
CA GLN A 56 -3.29 -1.04 7.59
C GLN A 56 -2.87 0.43 7.49
N HIS A 57 -3.80 1.27 7.08
CA HIS A 57 -3.53 2.70 6.88
C HIS A 57 -2.91 3.37 8.11
N GLU A 58 -3.43 3.05 9.31
CA GLU A 58 -2.94 3.66 10.54
C GLU A 58 -1.52 3.25 10.93
N GLU A 59 -0.95 2.24 10.28
CA GLU A 59 0.43 1.81 10.54
C GLU A 59 1.47 2.67 9.84
N ILE A 60 1.05 3.55 8.94
CA ILE A 60 1.95 4.42 8.20
C ILE A 60 2.54 5.47 9.15
N GLU A 61 3.89 5.55 9.20
CA GLU A 61 4.60 6.55 9.99
C GLU A 61 4.89 7.80 9.19
N LYS A 62 5.45 7.63 7.99
CA LYS A 62 5.90 8.74 7.17
C LYS A 62 5.66 8.44 5.69
N VAL A 63 5.24 9.46 4.94
CA VAL A 63 5.09 9.40 3.49
C VAL A 63 6.25 10.15 2.85
N TYR A 64 7.08 9.43 2.07
CA TYR A 64 8.21 10.03 1.35
C TYR A 64 7.82 10.54 -0.01
N HIS A 65 6.89 9.87 -0.66
CA HIS A 65 6.46 10.19 -2.02
C HIS A 65 5.04 9.72 -2.20
N THR A 66 4.18 10.59 -2.71
CA THR A 66 2.81 10.23 -3.05
C THR A 66 2.76 9.82 -4.52
N GLY A 67 2.16 8.66 -4.79
CA GLY A 67 2.02 8.17 -6.15
C GLY A 67 1.12 9.07 -6.99
N LEU A 68 0.98 8.73 -8.26
CA LEU A 68 0.23 9.55 -9.22
C LEU A 68 -1.23 9.69 -8.80
N GLU A 69 -1.69 10.94 -8.72
CA GLU A 69 -3.09 11.28 -8.51
C GLU A 69 -3.66 11.73 -9.87
N SER A 70 -4.82 11.20 -10.23
CA SER A 70 -5.41 11.46 -11.54
C SER A 70 -6.92 11.23 -11.46
N GLU A 71 -7.62 11.57 -12.54
CA GLU A 71 -9.06 11.28 -12.64
C GLU A 71 -9.32 9.77 -12.56
N MET A 72 -8.42 8.96 -13.13
CA MET A 72 -8.54 7.50 -13.04
C MET A 72 -8.43 7.04 -11.58
N GLU A 73 -7.51 7.65 -10.84
CA GLU A 73 -7.36 7.36 -9.42
C GLU A 73 -8.61 7.76 -8.64
N ASP A 74 -9.18 8.91 -8.95
CA ASP A 74 -10.40 9.37 -8.28
C ASP A 74 -11.53 8.37 -8.45
N ARG A 75 -11.68 7.81 -9.65
CA ARG A 75 -12.68 6.78 -9.92
C ARG A 75 -12.38 5.49 -9.17
N MET A 76 -11.09 5.12 -9.08
CA MET A 76 -10.69 3.94 -8.32
C MET A 76 -10.99 4.10 -6.84
N LEU A 77 -10.77 5.29 -6.29
CA LEU A 77 -11.09 5.57 -4.89
C LEU A 77 -12.59 5.37 -4.60
N GLU A 78 -13.45 5.71 -5.54
CA GLU A 78 -14.88 5.46 -5.40
C GLU A 78 -15.17 3.95 -5.32
N VAL A 79 -14.50 3.16 -6.15
CA VAL A 79 -14.64 1.70 -6.12
C VAL A 79 -14.16 1.13 -4.79
N LEU A 80 -13.04 1.62 -4.27
CA LEU A 80 -12.47 1.14 -3.02
C LEU A 80 -13.38 1.45 -1.82
N ASP A 81 -14.11 2.56 -1.88
CA ASP A 81 -15.00 2.99 -0.80
C ASP A 81 -16.38 2.33 -0.85
N SER A 82 -16.71 1.63 -1.91
CA SER A 82 -18.04 1.01 -2.07
C SER A 82 -18.18 -0.35 -1.39
#